data_81fb148d9bebccc6e949e3939ab877bd
#
_entry.id   81fb148d9bebccc6e949e3939ab877bd
#
_cell.length_a   1.000
_cell.length_b   1.000
_cell.length_c   1.000
_cell.angle_alpha   90.00
_cell.angle_beta   90.00
_cell.angle_gamma   90.00
#
_symmetry.space_group_name_H-M   'P 1'
#
loop_
_entity.id
_entity.type
_entity.pdbx_description
1 polymer ?
#
loop_
_entity_poly.entity_id
_entity_poly.type
_entity_poly.pdbx_seq_one_letter_code
_entity_poly.pdbx_strand_id
1 'polypeptide(L)'
;VVVDKADVNNVKWRNGLQMEDGLHKELLEFANIETTFEELYYHINEIITENGFINLDFMGNLGHSIVKNKGDRVYIEKGNKQKLSDVDYFTFEPHISIPRSKYGYKKENIYYFEDSKLVEL
;
A
#
# COMPACT_ATOMS: atom_id res chain seq x y z
N VAL A 1 -6.07 -1.73 -12.17
CA VAL A 1 -6.28 -2.83 -13.11
C VAL A 1 -7.74 -3.21 -13.14
N VAL A 2 -8.29 -3.25 -14.33
CA VAL A 2 -9.67 -3.69 -14.51
C VAL A 2 -9.67 -5.17 -14.87
N VAL A 3 -10.36 -5.95 -14.06
CA VAL A 3 -10.50 -7.40 -14.25
C VAL A 3 -11.93 -7.67 -14.66
N ASP A 4 -12.14 -8.30 -15.80
CA ASP A 4 -13.48 -8.65 -16.22
C ASP A 4 -13.96 -9.95 -15.55
N LYS A 5 -15.23 -10.30 -15.72
CA LYS A 5 -15.82 -11.46 -15.03
C LYS A 5 -15.16 -12.78 -15.39
N ALA A 6 -14.66 -12.92 -16.60
CA ALA A 6 -14.00 -14.14 -17.04
C ALA A 6 -12.67 -14.32 -16.28
N ASP A 7 -11.98 -13.20 -16.03
CA ASP A 7 -10.69 -13.24 -15.35
C ASP A 7 -10.84 -13.46 -13.85
N VAL A 8 -11.95 -13.04 -13.24
CA VAL A 8 -12.18 -13.23 -11.79
C VAL A 8 -12.15 -14.70 -11.41
N ASN A 9 -12.45 -15.60 -12.32
CA ASN A 9 -12.39 -17.05 -12.08
C ASN A 9 -10.95 -17.61 -12.19
N ASN A 10 -10.00 -16.82 -12.68
CA ASN A 10 -8.61 -17.23 -12.79
C ASN A 10 -7.96 -17.17 -11.41
N VAL A 11 -7.28 -18.25 -11.02
CA VAL A 11 -6.63 -18.34 -9.71
C VAL A 11 -5.61 -17.21 -9.49
N LYS A 12 -4.85 -16.86 -10.52
CA LYS A 12 -3.86 -15.77 -10.45
C LYS A 12 -4.50 -14.44 -10.09
N TRP A 13 -5.62 -14.13 -10.72
CA TRP A 13 -6.35 -12.89 -10.45
C TRP A 13 -6.86 -12.85 -9.01
N ARG A 14 -7.47 -13.96 -8.56
CA ARG A 14 -8.00 -14.02 -7.20
C ARG A 14 -6.89 -13.86 -6.17
N ASN A 15 -5.73 -14.49 -6.40
CA ASN A 15 -4.60 -14.37 -5.47
C ASN A 15 -4.08 -12.95 -5.40
N GLY A 16 -4.00 -12.25 -6.53
CA GLY A 16 -3.58 -10.85 -6.55
C GLY A 16 -4.54 -9.92 -5.81
N LEU A 17 -5.85 -10.09 -6.05
CA LEU A 17 -6.87 -9.31 -5.36
C LEU A 17 -6.88 -9.58 -3.87
N GLN A 18 -6.74 -10.84 -3.46
CA GLN A 18 -6.63 -11.22 -2.06
C GLN A 18 -5.37 -10.65 -1.42
N MET A 19 -4.27 -10.62 -2.16
CA MET A 19 -3.02 -10.05 -1.68
C MET A 19 -3.17 -8.56 -1.40
N GLU A 20 -3.81 -7.80 -2.30
CA GLU A 20 -4.07 -6.37 -2.09
C GLU A 20 -4.93 -6.16 -0.85
N ASP A 21 -6.01 -6.91 -0.70
CA ASP A 21 -6.85 -6.83 0.50
C ASP A 21 -6.07 -7.16 1.77
N GLY A 22 -5.21 -8.17 1.71
CA GLY A 22 -4.35 -8.56 2.82
C GLY A 22 -3.36 -7.48 3.20
N LEU A 23 -2.78 -6.78 2.23
CA LEU A 23 -1.86 -5.68 2.50
C LEU A 23 -2.55 -4.51 3.20
N HIS A 24 -3.79 -4.18 2.80
CA HIS A 24 -4.56 -3.14 3.45
C HIS A 24 -4.94 -3.53 4.88
N LYS A 25 -5.28 -4.79 5.14
CA LYS A 25 -5.52 -5.29 6.49
C LYS A 25 -4.25 -5.22 7.34
N GLU A 26 -3.12 -5.59 6.77
CA GLU A 26 -1.84 -5.56 7.47
C GLU A 26 -1.47 -4.14 7.87
N LEU A 27 -1.73 -3.16 7.02
CA LEU A 27 -1.55 -1.75 7.37
C LEU A 27 -2.32 -1.41 8.65
N LEU A 28 -3.59 -1.77 8.71
CA LEU A 28 -4.43 -1.45 9.87
C LEU A 28 -3.97 -2.16 11.15
N GLU A 29 -3.40 -3.35 11.03
CA GLU A 29 -2.89 -4.11 12.17
C GLU A 29 -1.51 -3.63 12.63
N PHE A 30 -0.66 -3.28 11.68
CA PHE A 30 0.73 -2.90 11.95
C PHE A 30 0.88 -1.47 12.45
N ALA A 31 0.17 -0.54 11.82
CA ALA A 31 0.41 0.89 12.03
C ALA A 31 -0.19 1.42 13.32
N ASN A 32 0.57 2.29 13.98
CA ASN A 32 0.10 3.07 15.13
C ASN A 32 0.67 4.49 15.01
N ILE A 33 0.36 5.35 15.97
CA ILE A 33 0.76 6.76 15.92
C ILE A 33 2.28 6.97 15.95
N GLU A 34 3.04 5.95 16.34
CA GLU A 34 4.50 6.03 16.36
C GLU A 34 5.15 5.48 15.09
N THR A 35 4.38 4.80 14.23
CA THR A 35 4.90 4.18 13.01
C THR A 35 5.37 5.23 12.02
N THR A 36 6.59 5.08 11.50
CA THR A 36 7.12 5.96 10.47
C THR A 36 6.73 5.46 9.07
N PHE A 37 6.77 6.37 8.09
CA PHE A 37 6.57 6.01 6.68
C PHE A 37 7.58 4.95 6.25
N GLU A 38 8.84 5.08 6.67
CA GLU A 38 9.90 4.12 6.35
C GLU A 38 9.63 2.73 6.91
N GLU A 39 9.17 2.66 8.17
CA GLU A 39 8.84 1.38 8.78
C GLU A 39 7.73 0.67 8.02
N LEU A 40 6.70 1.40 7.61
CA LEU A 40 5.63 0.86 6.82
C LEU A 40 6.14 0.38 5.46
N TYR A 41 7.01 1.17 4.83
CA TYR A 41 7.64 0.82 3.56
C TYR A 41 8.33 -0.54 3.63
N TYR A 42 9.19 -0.74 4.61
CA TYR A 42 9.93 -2.00 4.74
C TYR A 42 9.00 -3.16 5.09
N HIS A 43 8.09 -2.94 6.02
CA HIS A 43 7.18 -4.00 6.47
C HIS A 43 6.32 -4.54 5.31
N ILE A 44 5.70 -3.66 4.56
CA ILE A 44 4.81 -4.06 3.46
C ILE A 44 5.60 -4.66 2.29
N ASN A 45 6.73 -4.06 1.92
CA ASN A 45 7.54 -4.60 0.82
C ASN A 45 8.09 -5.98 1.14
N GLU A 46 8.44 -6.24 2.41
CA GLU A 46 8.85 -7.57 2.85
C GLU A 46 7.73 -8.60 2.66
N ILE A 47 6.51 -8.26 3.05
CA ILE A 47 5.36 -9.13 2.87
C ILE A 47 5.07 -9.40 1.40
N ILE A 48 5.15 -8.37 0.56
CA ILE A 48 4.97 -8.51 -0.89
C ILE A 48 5.95 -9.56 -1.43
N THR A 49 7.23 -9.42 -1.10
CA THR A 49 8.28 -10.31 -1.57
C THR A 49 8.13 -11.73 -1.01
N GLU A 50 7.83 -11.85 0.28
CA GLU A 50 7.65 -13.16 0.92
C GLU A 50 6.50 -13.97 0.33
N ASN A 51 5.50 -13.30 -0.22
CA ASN A 51 4.35 -13.96 -0.83
C ASN A 51 4.51 -14.18 -2.34
N GLY A 52 5.71 -13.96 -2.87
CA GLY A 52 6.00 -14.23 -4.27
C GLY A 52 5.55 -13.15 -5.24
N PHE A 53 5.22 -11.97 -4.74
CA PHE A 53 4.86 -10.82 -5.57
C PHE A 53 6.02 -9.85 -5.71
N ILE A 54 5.92 -8.96 -6.69
CA ILE A 54 6.84 -7.85 -6.86
C ILE A 54 6.06 -6.53 -6.78
N ASN A 55 6.74 -5.50 -6.28
CA ASN A 55 6.21 -4.14 -6.27
C ASN A 55 6.52 -3.50 -7.63
N LEU A 56 5.50 -3.06 -8.34
CA LEU A 56 5.66 -2.49 -9.68
C LEU A 56 6.07 -1.02 -9.66
N ASP A 57 6.03 -0.37 -8.49
CA ASP A 57 6.53 0.99 -8.39
C ASP A 57 8.04 1.00 -8.51
N PHE A 58 8.58 1.90 -9.32
CA PHE A 58 10.02 1.99 -9.58
C PHE A 58 10.85 2.13 -8.30
N MET A 59 10.36 2.92 -7.34
CA MET A 59 11.03 3.15 -6.06
C MET A 59 10.53 2.25 -4.94
N GLY A 60 9.57 1.38 -5.23
CA GLY A 60 8.93 0.54 -4.23
C GLY A 60 7.98 1.31 -3.32
N ASN A 61 7.61 2.54 -3.68
CA ASN A 61 6.74 3.37 -2.87
C ASN A 61 5.32 2.80 -2.81
N LEU A 62 4.62 3.09 -1.72
CA LEU A 62 3.32 2.47 -1.42
C LEU A 62 2.18 3.49 -1.29
N GLY A 63 2.49 4.76 -1.46
CA GLY A 63 1.51 5.82 -1.32
C GLY A 63 2.13 7.13 -0.86
N HIS A 64 1.28 8.08 -0.52
CA HIS A 64 1.73 9.43 -0.20
C HIS A 64 0.71 10.19 0.63
N SER A 65 1.18 11.27 1.27
CA SER A 65 0.27 12.18 1.96
C SER A 65 -0.64 12.89 0.95
N ILE A 66 -1.81 13.29 1.43
CA ILE A 66 -2.74 14.09 0.63
C ILE A 66 -2.60 15.52 1.10
N VAL A 67 -2.07 16.37 0.24
CA VAL A 67 -1.80 17.77 0.53
C VAL A 67 -2.23 18.63 -0.65
N LYS A 68 -2.43 19.92 -0.37
CA LYS A 68 -2.89 20.88 -1.38
C LYS A 68 -1.89 21.05 -2.52
N ASN A 69 -0.60 21.15 -2.19
CA ASN A 69 0.47 21.33 -3.16
C ASN A 69 1.23 20.03 -3.37
N LYS A 70 1.28 19.55 -4.60
CA LYS A 70 1.97 18.31 -4.93
C LYS A 70 3.44 18.30 -4.46
N GLY A 71 4.09 19.45 -4.49
CA GLY A 71 5.48 19.58 -4.03
C GLY A 71 5.68 19.35 -2.54
N ASP A 72 4.60 19.40 -1.75
CA ASP A 72 4.66 19.18 -0.30
C ASP A 72 4.35 17.74 0.10
N ARG A 73 4.13 16.86 -0.87
CA ARG A 73 3.85 15.45 -0.59
C ARG A 73 5.01 14.78 0.13
N VAL A 74 4.67 13.94 1.09
CA VAL A 74 5.59 12.96 1.66
C VAL A 74 5.12 11.57 1.26
N TYR A 75 6.06 10.66 1.05
CA TYR A 75 5.80 9.36 0.47
C TYR A 75 6.08 8.24 1.45
N ILE A 76 5.36 7.13 1.28
CA ILE A 76 5.69 5.89 1.97
C ILE A 76 6.89 5.32 1.22
N GLU A 77 8.08 5.71 1.66
CA GLU A 77 9.30 5.42 0.92
C GLU A 77 10.48 5.17 1.87
N LYS A 78 11.53 4.59 1.30
CA LYS A 78 12.79 4.37 1.99
C LYS A 78 13.37 5.70 2.47
N GLY A 79 13.78 5.75 3.72
CA GLY A 79 14.43 6.92 4.28
C GLY A 79 13.50 7.98 4.84
N ASN A 80 12.19 7.85 4.66
CA ASN A 80 11.24 8.81 5.24
C ASN A 80 10.95 8.46 6.69
N LYS A 81 11.56 9.22 7.61
CA LYS A 81 11.45 8.99 9.06
C LYS A 81 10.33 9.76 9.73
N GLN A 82 9.50 10.45 8.96
CA GLN A 82 8.31 11.08 9.50
C GLN A 82 7.32 10.00 9.93
N LYS A 83 6.49 10.32 10.91
CA LYS A 83 5.45 9.41 11.37
C LYS A 83 4.23 9.53 10.46
N LEU A 84 3.51 8.42 10.30
CA LEU A 84 2.23 8.44 9.58
C LEU A 84 1.27 9.46 10.17
N SER A 85 1.33 9.64 11.50
CA SER A 85 0.48 10.59 12.22
C SER A 85 0.89 12.06 12.02
N ASP A 86 2.01 12.32 11.36
CA ASP A 86 2.43 13.69 11.05
C ASP A 86 1.65 14.31 9.90
N VAL A 87 0.86 13.51 9.18
CA VAL A 87 0.02 14.01 8.08
C VAL A 87 -1.45 13.78 8.43
N ASP A 88 -2.32 14.58 7.83
CA ASP A 88 -3.77 14.47 8.07
C ASP A 88 -4.35 13.23 7.41
N TYR A 89 -3.99 13.01 6.13
CA TYR A 89 -4.44 11.87 5.34
C TYR A 89 -3.30 11.36 4.47
N PHE A 90 -3.29 10.05 4.24
CA PHE A 90 -2.36 9.48 3.25
C PHE A 90 -3.05 8.38 2.46
N THR A 91 -2.59 8.18 1.23
CA THR A 91 -3.03 7.06 0.41
C THR A 91 -2.18 5.84 0.74
N PHE A 92 -2.78 4.67 0.62
CA PHE A 92 -2.05 3.41 0.62
C PHE A 92 -2.49 2.68 -0.64
N GLU A 93 -1.55 2.46 -1.56
CA GLU A 93 -1.87 2.02 -2.90
C GLU A 93 -0.80 1.08 -3.48
N PRO A 94 -0.50 -0.04 -2.82
CA PRO A 94 0.48 -0.98 -3.36
C PRO A 94 0.08 -1.42 -4.77
N HIS A 95 1.05 -1.39 -5.68
CA HIS A 95 0.87 -1.83 -7.06
C HIS A 95 1.77 -3.04 -7.29
N ILE A 96 1.18 -4.21 -7.34
CA ILE A 96 1.91 -5.48 -7.29
C ILE A 96 1.62 -6.36 -8.50
N SER A 97 2.50 -7.31 -8.74
CA SER A 97 2.32 -8.32 -9.78
C SER A 97 3.05 -9.59 -9.38
N ILE A 98 2.69 -10.69 -10.00
CA ILE A 98 3.48 -11.92 -9.96
C ILE A 98 4.59 -11.75 -11.00
N PRO A 99 5.85 -12.15 -10.72
CA PRO A 99 6.93 -12.03 -11.70
C PRO A 99 6.56 -12.67 -13.04
N ARG A 100 6.89 -11.97 -14.13
CA ARG A 100 6.62 -12.40 -15.50
C ARG A 100 5.15 -12.39 -15.90
N SER A 101 4.27 -11.89 -15.04
CA SER A 101 2.87 -11.71 -15.38
C SER A 101 2.70 -10.39 -16.13
N LYS A 102 1.80 -10.37 -17.11
CA LYS A 102 1.42 -9.14 -17.81
C LYS A 102 0.35 -8.35 -17.03
N TYR A 103 -0.10 -8.86 -15.90
CA TYR A 103 -1.15 -8.24 -15.10
C TYR A 103 -0.58 -7.65 -13.83
N GLY A 104 -1.09 -6.50 -13.45
CA GLY A 104 -0.80 -5.90 -12.16
C GLY A 104 -2.09 -5.74 -11.35
N TYR A 105 -1.94 -5.56 -10.04
CA TYR A 105 -3.04 -5.39 -9.10
C TYR A 105 -2.79 -4.14 -8.29
N LYS A 106 -3.84 -3.35 -8.09
CA LYS A 106 -3.72 -2.14 -7.29
C LYS A 106 -5.04 -1.85 -6.60
N LYS A 107 -4.98 -1.60 -5.30
CA LYS A 107 -6.10 -1.12 -4.52
C LYS A 107 -5.63 0.12 -3.77
N GLU A 108 -6.32 1.22 -3.96
CA GLU A 108 -6.00 2.49 -3.33
C GLU A 108 -7.09 2.89 -2.36
N ASN A 109 -6.73 3.14 -1.11
CA ASN A 109 -7.62 3.70 -0.10
C ASN A 109 -6.90 4.82 0.63
N ILE A 110 -7.68 5.68 1.28
CA ILE A 110 -7.19 6.80 2.06
C ILE A 110 -7.34 6.45 3.54
N TYR A 111 -6.31 6.77 4.32
CA TYR A 111 -6.27 6.48 5.76
C TYR A 111 -5.93 7.71 6.56
N TYR A 112 -6.38 7.72 7.81
CA TYR A 112 -6.08 8.77 8.77
C TYR A 112 -6.18 8.23 10.19
N PHE A 113 -5.62 8.95 11.16
CA PHE A 113 -5.73 8.57 12.57
C PHE A 113 -6.90 9.27 13.21
N GLU A 114 -7.71 8.51 13.92
CA GLU A 114 -8.80 9.00 14.74
C GLU A 114 -8.64 8.40 16.13
N ASP A 115 -8.50 9.26 17.14
CA ASP A 115 -8.27 8.84 18.53
C ASP A 115 -7.10 7.85 18.65
N SER A 116 -6.00 8.16 18.01
CA SER A 116 -4.77 7.36 17.99
C SER A 116 -4.88 6.01 17.28
N LYS A 117 -5.99 5.79 16.57
CA LYS A 117 -6.20 4.56 15.80
C LYS A 117 -6.29 4.86 14.31
N LEU A 118 -5.62 4.06 13.51
CA LEU A 118 -5.68 4.20 12.05
C LEU A 118 -7.02 3.69 11.54
N VAL A 119 -7.69 4.51 10.74
CA VAL A 119 -8.98 4.14 10.13
C VAL A 119 -8.96 4.47 8.63
N GLU A 120 -9.77 3.74 7.89
CA GLU A 120 -9.98 3.98 6.47
C GLU A 120 -11.06 5.04 6.29
N LEU A 121 -10.79 5.99 5.39
CA LEU A 121 -11.76 7.03 5.07
C LEU A 121 -13.00 6.44 4.38
#